data_1e6a8298d3a50c2e95919b7f77ba9f7b
#
_entry.id   1e6a8298d3a50c2e95919b7f77ba9f7b
#
_cell.length_a   1.000
_cell.length_b   1.000
_cell.length_c   1.000
_cell.angle_alpha   90.00
_cell.angle_beta   90.00
_cell.angle_gamma   90.00
#
_symmetry.space_group_name_H-M   'P 1'
#
loop_
_entity.id
_entity.type
_entity.pdbx_description
1 polymer ?
#
loop_
_entity_poly.entity_id
_entity_poly.type
_entity_poly.pdbx_seq_one_letter_code
_entity_poly.pdbx_strand_id
1 'polypeptide(L)'
;MPTAMPRSNTIEFESVKRLIMNRGLNPELETENQPLKFRLSSVLQSSLDIEQVLATFFEELRPLAQFSGLVYQHEARQVEINQGKKATHSCGYRITTAQDHLGEITFYRGKRFKESELEFLEDILSTLICPLRNSLQYREALIASLTDPLTGSGNRLSLDNTLLREMELAKRHQSPLSLLVIDVDDFKNINDEFGHKTGDVALQRIAQQLTIVNRLTDLSFRYGGEEFVVLLNKTSLSGATVIGERIRAAIEGTQFKDANKLFKVTVSIGAASLKPNDNKDRLFQRADKALYQAKKSGKNIVIGL
;
A
#
# COMPACT_ATOMS: atom_id res chain seq x y z
N MET A 1 12.69 -1.08 31.74
CA MET A 1 13.64 0.02 31.51
C MET A 1 13.63 0.31 30.03
N PRO A 2 13.36 1.54 29.58
CA PRO A 2 13.38 1.84 28.15
C PRO A 2 14.83 1.85 27.68
N THR A 3 15.14 1.01 26.72
CA THR A 3 16.40 0.97 25.97
C THR A 3 16.58 2.30 25.24
N ALA A 4 17.64 3.03 25.58
CA ALA A 4 17.99 4.28 24.93
C ALA A 4 18.13 4.05 23.41
N MET A 5 17.42 4.84 22.62
CA MET A 5 17.59 4.86 21.17
C MET A 5 19.05 5.25 20.85
N PRO A 6 19.70 4.55 19.92
CA PRO A 6 21.03 4.95 19.47
C PRO A 6 20.95 6.35 18.83
N ARG A 7 21.95 7.19 19.09
CA ARG A 7 22.05 8.51 18.45
C ARG A 7 22.08 8.31 16.93
N SER A 8 21.06 8.76 16.22
CA SER A 8 21.04 8.72 14.76
C SER A 8 21.85 9.89 14.22
N ASN A 9 22.88 9.61 13.43
CA ASN A 9 23.54 10.63 12.64
C ASN A 9 22.63 11.03 11.47
N THR A 10 22.40 12.32 11.26
CA THR A 10 21.60 12.83 10.15
C THR A 10 22.53 13.08 8.97
N ILE A 11 22.26 12.44 7.82
CA ILE A 11 22.93 12.71 6.55
C ILE A 11 21.99 13.58 5.73
N GLU A 12 22.32 14.87 5.61
CA GLU A 12 21.70 15.78 4.64
C GLU A 12 22.52 15.80 3.36
N PHE A 13 21.88 15.57 2.22
CA PHE A 13 22.55 15.55 0.92
C PHE A 13 23.32 16.82 0.61
N GLU A 14 22.84 18.00 1.00
CA GLU A 14 23.56 19.26 0.86
C GLU A 14 24.74 19.38 1.83
N SER A 15 24.64 18.80 3.01
CA SER A 15 25.74 18.75 3.98
C SER A 15 26.84 17.82 3.49
N VAL A 16 26.52 16.71 2.84
CA VAL A 16 27.50 15.81 2.19
C VAL A 16 28.21 16.54 1.05
N LYS A 17 27.51 17.30 0.20
CA LYS A 17 28.16 18.19 -0.79
C LYS A 17 29.02 19.26 -0.16
N ARG A 18 28.60 19.89 0.93
CA ARG A 18 29.39 20.88 1.67
C ARG A 18 30.57 20.26 2.41
N LEU A 19 30.42 19.06 2.97
CA LEU A 19 31.49 18.30 3.61
C LEU A 19 32.54 17.86 2.58
N ILE A 20 32.13 17.45 1.39
CA ILE A 20 33.02 17.15 0.25
C ILE A 20 33.77 18.41 -0.21
N MET A 21 33.13 19.59 -0.19
CA MET A 21 33.78 20.85 -0.59
C MET A 21 34.60 21.50 0.52
N ASN A 22 34.27 21.33 1.83
CA ASN A 22 34.91 22.03 2.95
C ASN A 22 35.89 21.19 3.78
N ARG A 23 35.80 19.87 3.76
CA ARG A 23 36.90 19.02 4.21
C ARG A 23 37.80 18.83 2.99
N GLY A 24 39.05 19.36 3.07
CA GLY A 24 40.12 18.88 2.21
C GLY A 24 40.28 17.38 2.44
N LEU A 25 39.38 16.62 1.84
CA LEU A 25 39.32 15.17 1.91
C LEU A 25 40.63 14.64 1.35
N ASN A 26 41.19 13.70 2.08
CA ASN A 26 42.37 12.95 1.64
C ASN A 26 42.05 12.42 0.22
N PRO A 27 42.68 12.91 -0.84
CA PRO A 27 42.33 12.51 -2.23
C PRO A 27 42.47 11.01 -2.46
N GLU A 28 43.18 10.30 -1.58
CA GLU A 28 43.39 8.86 -1.63
C GLU A 28 42.10 8.08 -1.29
N LEU A 29 41.29 8.53 -0.33
CA LEU A 29 40.01 7.86 0.04
C LEU A 29 38.90 8.02 -1.03
N GLU A 30 38.87 9.17 -1.72
CA GLU A 30 37.94 9.36 -2.84
C GLU A 30 38.29 8.44 -4.01
N THR A 31 39.55 8.17 -4.26
CA THR A 31 39.99 7.34 -5.38
C THR A 31 39.69 5.85 -5.13
N GLU A 32 39.75 5.41 -3.87
CA GLU A 32 39.61 3.99 -3.49
C GLU A 32 38.17 3.49 -3.57
N ASN A 33 37.17 4.33 -3.27
CA ASN A 33 35.77 3.98 -3.28
C ASN A 33 35.04 4.25 -4.60
N GLN A 34 35.66 4.95 -5.53
CA GLN A 34 35.07 5.32 -6.84
C GLN A 34 34.54 4.13 -7.66
N PRO A 35 35.29 3.00 -7.80
CA PRO A 35 34.79 1.84 -8.55
C PRO A 35 33.55 1.21 -7.89
N LEU A 36 33.51 1.17 -6.55
CA LEU A 36 32.38 0.64 -5.79
C LEU A 36 31.15 1.55 -5.93
N LYS A 37 31.31 2.87 -5.81
CA LYS A 37 30.22 3.84 -6.01
C LYS A 37 29.65 3.77 -7.41
N PHE A 38 30.50 3.67 -8.43
CA PHE A 38 30.04 3.50 -9.81
C PHE A 38 29.24 2.23 -9.99
N ARG A 39 29.72 1.10 -9.47
CA ARG A 39 29.02 -0.19 -9.50
C ARG A 39 27.69 -0.10 -8.77
N LEU A 40 27.67 0.42 -7.54
CA LEU A 40 26.44 0.60 -6.76
C LEU A 40 25.44 1.50 -7.48
N SER A 41 25.89 2.64 -8.01
CA SER A 41 25.02 3.54 -8.75
C SER A 41 24.40 2.87 -9.98
N SER A 42 25.13 2.01 -10.68
CA SER A 42 24.61 1.26 -11.82
C SER A 42 23.61 0.19 -11.40
N VAL A 43 23.94 -0.63 -10.39
CA VAL A 43 23.12 -1.77 -9.99
C VAL A 43 21.87 -1.31 -9.26
N LEU A 44 21.94 -0.28 -8.42
CA LEU A 44 20.79 0.23 -7.68
C LEU A 44 19.74 0.94 -8.55
N GLN A 45 20.12 1.40 -9.74
CA GLN A 45 19.20 2.00 -10.70
C GLN A 45 18.45 0.96 -11.55
N SER A 46 18.80 -0.33 -11.45
CA SER A 46 18.17 -1.39 -12.23
C SER A 46 16.75 -1.73 -11.79
N SER A 47 16.32 -1.30 -10.61
CA SER A 47 14.99 -1.53 -10.06
C SER A 47 14.39 -0.27 -9.45
N LEU A 48 13.05 -0.17 -9.55
CA LEU A 48 12.23 0.80 -8.82
C LEU A 48 11.52 0.18 -7.60
N ASP A 49 11.71 -1.12 -7.37
CA ASP A 49 11.20 -1.81 -6.18
C ASP A 49 12.12 -1.53 -4.99
N ILE A 50 11.59 -0.87 -3.96
CA ILE A 50 12.35 -0.46 -2.79
C ILE A 50 12.94 -1.65 -2.01
N GLU A 51 12.22 -2.79 -1.96
CA GLU A 51 12.71 -4.01 -1.30
C GLU A 51 13.92 -4.57 -2.04
N GLN A 52 13.84 -4.60 -3.37
CA GLN A 52 14.93 -5.06 -4.23
C GLN A 52 16.13 -4.09 -4.20
N VAL A 53 15.90 -2.79 -4.22
CA VAL A 53 16.97 -1.78 -4.10
C VAL A 53 17.73 -1.95 -2.78
N LEU A 54 17.03 -2.10 -1.65
CA LEU A 54 17.66 -2.27 -0.34
C LEU A 54 18.31 -3.65 -0.17
N ALA A 55 17.72 -4.71 -0.72
CA ALA A 55 18.34 -6.04 -0.75
C ALA A 55 19.65 -6.03 -1.53
N THR A 56 19.65 -5.45 -2.72
CA THR A 56 20.85 -5.31 -3.56
C THR A 56 21.92 -4.47 -2.84
N PHE A 57 21.54 -3.35 -2.24
CA PHE A 57 22.45 -2.51 -1.49
C PHE A 57 23.08 -3.27 -0.31
N PHE A 58 22.27 -4.03 0.44
CA PHE A 58 22.75 -4.84 1.55
C PHE A 58 23.72 -5.93 1.10
N GLU A 59 23.42 -6.69 0.06
CA GLU A 59 24.26 -7.79 -0.43
C GLU A 59 25.59 -7.26 -1.01
N GLU A 60 25.59 -6.12 -1.68
CA GLU A 60 26.80 -5.49 -2.19
C GLU A 60 27.76 -4.99 -1.07
N LEU A 61 27.19 -4.51 0.04
CA LEU A 61 27.97 -3.98 1.17
C LEU A 61 28.36 -5.03 2.20
N ARG A 62 27.58 -6.10 2.32
CA ARG A 62 27.76 -7.16 3.32
C ARG A 62 29.19 -7.72 3.39
N PRO A 63 29.85 -8.07 2.26
CA PRO A 63 31.21 -8.58 2.31
C PRO A 63 32.25 -7.53 2.73
N LEU A 64 32.00 -6.25 2.47
CA LEU A 64 32.95 -5.17 2.71
C LEU A 64 32.97 -4.72 4.17
N ALA A 65 31.78 -4.63 4.81
CA ALA A 65 31.64 -4.11 6.17
C ALA A 65 31.13 -5.16 7.18
N GLN A 66 31.03 -6.43 6.77
CA GLN A 66 30.63 -7.56 7.61
C GLN A 66 29.31 -7.34 8.35
N PHE A 67 28.33 -6.76 7.69
CA PHE A 67 26.98 -6.57 8.24
C PHE A 67 26.26 -7.90 8.43
N SER A 68 25.53 -8.01 9.53
CA SER A 68 24.60 -9.11 9.79
C SER A 68 23.16 -8.76 9.41
N GLY A 69 22.82 -7.47 9.38
CA GLY A 69 21.49 -7.00 9.01
C GLY A 69 21.42 -5.51 8.71
N LEU A 70 20.35 -5.14 8.03
CA LEU A 70 19.94 -3.79 7.71
C LEU A 70 18.44 -3.66 7.97
N VAL A 71 18.03 -2.58 8.60
CA VAL A 71 16.63 -2.19 8.77
C VAL A 71 16.43 -0.82 8.16
N TYR A 72 15.44 -0.70 7.29
CA TYR A 72 14.99 0.56 6.75
C TYR A 72 13.58 0.85 7.23
N GLN A 73 13.33 2.10 7.66
CA GLN A 73 12.02 2.54 8.13
C GLN A 73 11.69 3.93 7.59
N HIS A 74 10.43 4.09 7.17
CA HIS A 74 9.88 5.39 6.81
C HIS A 74 8.45 5.49 7.38
N GLU A 75 8.32 6.11 8.54
CA GLU A 75 7.07 6.13 9.32
C GLU A 75 5.90 6.76 8.52
N ALA A 76 6.10 7.96 7.95
CA ALA A 76 5.05 8.66 7.20
C ALA A 76 4.56 7.90 5.96
N ARG A 77 5.40 7.07 5.33
CA ARG A 77 5.07 6.24 4.15
C ARG A 77 4.74 4.81 4.53
N GLN A 78 4.72 4.48 5.81
CA GLN A 78 4.44 3.14 6.35
C GLN A 78 5.27 2.04 5.66
N VAL A 79 6.57 2.29 5.53
CA VAL A 79 7.52 1.33 4.96
C VAL A 79 8.44 0.85 6.06
N GLU A 80 8.53 -0.47 6.22
CA GLU A 80 9.54 -1.13 7.04
C GLU A 80 10.10 -2.33 6.28
N ILE A 81 11.42 -2.35 6.08
CA ILE A 81 12.12 -3.39 5.34
C ILE A 81 13.28 -3.89 6.16
N ASN A 82 13.33 -5.22 6.34
CA ASN A 82 14.34 -5.89 7.13
C ASN A 82 15.15 -6.83 6.24
N GLN A 83 16.48 -6.67 6.21
CA GLN A 83 17.42 -7.55 5.52
C GLN A 83 18.37 -8.18 6.53
N GLY A 84 18.55 -9.50 6.48
CA GLY A 84 19.44 -10.22 7.40
C GLY A 84 18.92 -10.29 8.84
N LYS A 85 19.83 -10.21 9.83
CA LYS A 85 19.51 -10.35 11.26
C LYS A 85 20.05 -9.18 12.08
N LYS A 86 19.26 -8.72 13.05
CA LYS A 86 19.72 -7.74 14.05
C LYS A 86 20.84 -8.35 14.89
N ALA A 87 21.80 -7.53 15.33
CA ALA A 87 22.95 -7.92 16.14
C ALA A 87 23.22 -6.90 17.25
N THR A 88 24.27 -7.15 18.06
CA THR A 88 24.55 -6.41 19.30
C THR A 88 24.90 -4.94 19.08
N HIS A 89 25.55 -4.62 17.94
CA HIS A 89 25.97 -3.26 17.63
C HIS A 89 25.23 -2.75 16.40
N SER A 90 24.82 -1.49 16.45
CA SER A 90 24.11 -0.83 15.36
C SER A 90 24.63 0.59 15.15
N CYS A 91 24.53 1.06 13.91
CA CYS A 91 24.64 2.46 13.56
C CYS A 91 23.46 2.85 12.67
N GLY A 92 22.83 3.99 12.96
CA GLY A 92 21.64 4.48 12.27
C GLY A 92 21.90 5.81 11.58
N TYR A 93 21.28 5.98 10.43
CA TYR A 93 21.37 7.19 9.62
C TYR A 93 19.97 7.62 9.18
N ARG A 94 19.69 8.90 9.35
CA ARG A 94 18.51 9.55 8.79
C ARG A 94 18.89 10.10 7.41
N ILE A 95 18.19 9.68 6.38
CA ILE A 95 18.44 10.08 4.99
C ILE A 95 17.49 11.21 4.65
N THR A 96 18.03 12.39 4.34
CA THR A 96 17.25 13.57 3.97
C THR A 96 17.83 14.23 2.73
N THR A 97 16.97 14.88 1.98
CA THR A 97 17.35 15.83 0.91
C THR A 97 16.84 17.21 1.30
N ALA A 98 17.19 18.25 0.56
CA ALA A 98 16.67 19.60 0.80
C ALA A 98 15.12 19.67 0.72
N GLN A 99 14.48 18.72 0.07
CA GLN A 99 13.05 18.75 -0.24
C GLN A 99 12.25 17.62 0.44
N ASP A 100 12.91 16.52 0.88
CA ASP A 100 12.19 15.35 1.36
C ASP A 100 13.01 14.56 2.40
N HIS A 101 12.27 13.94 3.34
CA HIS A 101 12.81 12.94 4.25
C HIS A 101 12.63 11.56 3.60
N LEU A 102 13.74 10.86 3.38
CA LEU A 102 13.76 9.57 2.69
C LEU A 102 13.77 8.36 3.65
N GLY A 103 13.57 8.57 4.95
CA GLY A 103 13.53 7.51 5.94
C GLY A 103 14.82 7.34 6.74
N GLU A 104 14.87 6.27 7.51
CA GLU A 104 15.97 5.92 8.40
C GLU A 104 16.49 4.53 8.05
N ILE A 105 17.82 4.39 8.00
CA ILE A 105 18.49 3.13 7.75
C ILE A 105 19.38 2.78 8.93
N THR A 106 19.30 1.57 9.43
CA THR A 106 20.09 1.07 10.56
C THR A 106 20.83 -0.19 10.15
N PHE A 107 22.15 -0.19 10.29
CA PHE A 107 23.01 -1.35 10.05
C PHE A 107 23.29 -2.07 11.36
N TYR A 108 23.36 -3.40 11.32
CA TYR A 108 23.63 -4.26 12.46
C TYR A 108 24.80 -5.19 12.20
N ARG A 109 25.66 -5.40 13.24
CA ARG A 109 26.70 -6.41 13.23
C ARG A 109 27.14 -6.81 14.66
N GLY A 110 27.92 -7.89 14.76
CA GLY A 110 28.40 -8.42 16.05
C GLY A 110 29.57 -7.65 16.68
N LYS A 111 30.26 -6.76 15.93
CA LYS A 111 31.40 -5.97 16.39
C LYS A 111 31.10 -4.49 16.37
N ARG A 112 31.79 -3.70 17.23
CA ARG A 112 31.65 -2.23 17.21
C ARG A 112 32.13 -1.64 15.89
N PHE A 113 31.45 -0.61 15.43
CA PHE A 113 31.83 0.17 14.26
C PHE A 113 33.04 1.05 14.62
N LYS A 114 34.04 1.06 13.76
CA LYS A 114 35.19 1.98 13.85
C LYS A 114 34.82 3.29 13.12
N GLU A 115 35.50 4.37 13.45
CA GLU A 115 35.26 5.69 12.85
C GLU A 115 35.44 5.68 11.32
N SER A 116 36.51 5.05 10.83
CA SER A 116 36.75 4.90 9.39
C SER A 116 35.67 4.09 8.67
N GLU A 117 35.02 3.15 9.35
CA GLU A 117 33.89 2.37 8.77
C GLU A 117 32.60 3.18 8.76
N LEU A 118 32.41 4.09 9.73
CA LEU A 118 31.29 5.03 9.72
C LEU A 118 31.45 6.05 8.58
N GLU A 119 32.64 6.61 8.39
CA GLU A 119 32.98 7.50 7.28
C GLU A 119 32.75 6.80 5.92
N PHE A 120 33.18 5.54 5.78
CA PHE A 120 32.91 4.73 4.60
C PHE A 120 31.41 4.58 4.34
N LEU A 121 30.61 4.27 5.38
CA LEU A 121 29.15 4.13 5.26
C LEU A 121 28.47 5.43 4.83
N GLU A 122 28.87 6.55 5.43
CA GLU A 122 28.35 7.88 5.06
C GLU A 122 28.62 8.21 3.60
N ASP A 123 29.81 7.88 3.12
CA ASP A 123 30.21 8.08 1.74
C ASP A 123 29.40 7.20 0.77
N ILE A 124 29.22 5.92 1.09
CA ILE A 124 28.48 4.98 0.26
C ILE A 124 26.96 5.22 0.29
N LEU A 125 26.41 5.67 1.42
CA LEU A 125 24.98 6.00 1.53
C LEU A 125 24.56 7.09 0.53
N SER A 126 25.48 7.93 0.10
CA SER A 126 25.22 8.93 -0.95
C SER A 126 24.72 8.29 -2.25
N THR A 127 25.16 7.07 -2.58
CA THR A 127 24.75 6.33 -3.78
C THR A 127 23.30 5.81 -3.70
N LEU A 128 22.77 5.63 -2.49
CA LEU A 128 21.42 5.12 -2.25
C LEU A 128 20.35 6.22 -2.37
N ILE A 129 20.70 7.49 -2.21
CA ILE A 129 19.73 8.59 -2.13
C ILE A 129 18.82 8.67 -3.35
N CYS A 130 19.38 8.70 -4.56
CA CYS A 130 18.58 8.78 -5.78
C CYS A 130 17.74 7.51 -6.04
N PRO A 131 18.30 6.27 -5.97
CA PRO A 131 17.50 5.06 -6.09
C PRO A 131 16.37 4.98 -5.06
N LEU A 132 16.65 5.32 -3.81
CA LEU A 132 15.66 5.29 -2.74
C LEU A 132 14.52 6.30 -2.97
N ARG A 133 14.85 7.54 -3.31
CA ARG A 133 13.86 8.56 -3.67
C ARG A 133 13.00 8.11 -4.85
N ASN A 134 13.60 7.59 -5.91
CA ASN A 134 12.89 7.14 -7.09
C ASN A 134 11.95 5.95 -6.77
N SER A 135 12.41 5.01 -5.95
CA SER A 135 11.60 3.86 -5.51
C SER A 135 10.43 4.29 -4.63
N LEU A 136 10.63 5.25 -3.73
CA LEU A 136 9.55 5.81 -2.91
C LEU A 136 8.52 6.54 -3.77
N GLN A 137 8.95 7.38 -4.71
CA GLN A 137 8.06 8.10 -5.62
C GLN A 137 7.30 7.13 -6.55
N TYR A 138 7.98 6.09 -7.06
CA TYR A 138 7.34 5.06 -7.86
C TYR A 138 6.26 4.31 -7.08
N ARG A 139 6.57 3.92 -5.82
CA ARG A 139 5.60 3.28 -4.93
C ARG A 139 4.38 4.17 -4.68
N GLU A 140 4.58 5.46 -4.42
CA GLU A 140 3.48 6.42 -4.25
C GLU A 140 2.63 6.55 -5.52
N ALA A 141 3.28 6.68 -6.69
CA ALA A 141 2.58 6.76 -7.97
C ALA A 141 1.78 5.47 -8.25
N LEU A 142 2.34 4.30 -7.92
CA LEU A 142 1.67 3.02 -8.07
C LEU A 142 0.45 2.93 -7.14
N ILE A 143 0.58 3.29 -5.87
CA ILE A 143 -0.54 3.32 -4.92
C ILE A 143 -1.62 4.29 -5.42
N ALA A 144 -1.25 5.51 -5.82
CA ALA A 144 -2.19 6.49 -6.37
C ALA A 144 -2.88 5.99 -7.65
N SER A 145 -2.18 5.20 -8.48
CA SER A 145 -2.75 4.59 -9.68
C SER A 145 -3.73 3.44 -9.40
N LEU A 146 -3.66 2.81 -8.23
CA LEU A 146 -4.46 1.64 -7.86
C LEU A 146 -5.55 1.93 -6.83
N THR A 147 -5.61 3.14 -6.28
CA THR A 147 -6.62 3.56 -5.31
C THR A 147 -7.57 4.60 -5.88
N ASP A 148 -8.80 4.62 -5.40
CA ASP A 148 -9.75 5.70 -5.66
C ASP A 148 -9.44 6.90 -4.73
N PRO A 149 -9.18 8.09 -5.28
CA PRO A 149 -8.73 9.23 -4.46
C PRO A 149 -9.80 9.78 -3.51
N LEU A 150 -11.08 9.52 -3.79
CA LEU A 150 -12.17 9.99 -2.93
C LEU A 150 -12.35 9.08 -1.71
N THR A 151 -12.35 7.76 -1.92
CA THR A 151 -12.75 6.78 -0.89
C THR A 151 -11.58 6.04 -0.26
N GLY A 152 -10.40 6.07 -0.88
CA GLY A 152 -9.25 5.28 -0.46
C GLY A 152 -9.35 3.78 -0.74
N SER A 153 -10.49 3.31 -1.28
CA SER A 153 -10.66 1.93 -1.73
C SER A 153 -9.81 1.62 -2.97
N GLY A 154 -9.58 0.36 -3.29
CA GLY A 154 -9.02 0.00 -4.59
C GLY A 154 -9.89 0.57 -5.72
N ASN A 155 -9.28 0.97 -6.83
CA ASN A 155 -10.03 1.42 -8.00
C ASN A 155 -10.32 0.25 -8.97
N ARG A 156 -10.97 0.53 -10.09
CA ARG A 156 -11.33 -0.46 -11.11
C ARG A 156 -10.11 -1.24 -11.65
N LEU A 157 -8.97 -0.55 -11.87
CA LEU A 157 -7.75 -1.19 -12.35
C LEU A 157 -7.20 -2.18 -11.30
N SER A 158 -7.22 -1.78 -10.04
CA SER A 158 -6.84 -2.63 -8.90
C SER A 158 -7.76 -3.86 -8.78
N LEU A 159 -9.08 -3.68 -8.96
CA LEU A 159 -10.03 -4.79 -8.98
C LEU A 159 -9.70 -5.80 -10.10
N ASP A 160 -9.49 -5.31 -11.32
CA ASP A 160 -9.21 -6.16 -12.48
C ASP A 160 -7.97 -7.05 -12.27
N ASN A 161 -6.89 -6.47 -11.78
CA ASN A 161 -5.64 -7.19 -11.49
C ASN A 161 -5.81 -8.18 -10.34
N THR A 162 -6.48 -7.75 -9.27
CA THR A 162 -6.67 -8.57 -8.06
C THR A 162 -7.61 -9.73 -8.32
N LEU A 163 -8.73 -9.50 -9.01
CA LEU A 163 -9.71 -10.53 -9.29
C LEU A 163 -9.13 -11.67 -10.12
N LEU A 164 -8.33 -11.38 -11.15
CA LEU A 164 -7.65 -12.41 -11.93
C LEU A 164 -6.74 -13.28 -11.06
N ARG A 165 -5.92 -12.67 -10.22
CA ARG A 165 -5.01 -13.36 -9.31
C ARG A 165 -5.77 -14.25 -8.31
N GLU A 166 -6.78 -13.72 -7.66
CA GLU A 166 -7.55 -14.45 -6.64
C GLU A 166 -8.38 -15.58 -7.27
N MET A 167 -8.87 -15.43 -8.50
CA MET A 167 -9.53 -16.51 -9.24
C MET A 167 -8.58 -17.68 -9.52
N GLU A 168 -7.35 -17.40 -9.96
CA GLU A 168 -6.33 -18.44 -10.18
C GLU A 168 -5.94 -19.15 -8.88
N LEU A 169 -5.76 -18.41 -7.79
CA LEU A 169 -5.50 -18.98 -6.46
C LEU A 169 -6.67 -19.84 -5.96
N ALA A 170 -7.91 -19.36 -6.11
CA ALA A 170 -9.11 -20.10 -5.72
C ALA A 170 -9.24 -21.41 -6.50
N LYS A 171 -9.01 -21.39 -7.82
CA LYS A 171 -9.00 -22.59 -8.66
C LYS A 171 -7.91 -23.58 -8.24
N ARG A 172 -6.68 -23.10 -8.02
CA ARG A 172 -5.54 -23.93 -7.60
C ARG A 172 -5.77 -24.61 -6.25
N HIS A 173 -6.32 -23.87 -5.29
CA HIS A 173 -6.56 -24.37 -3.93
C HIS A 173 -7.95 -24.96 -3.73
N GLN A 174 -8.78 -25.05 -4.78
CA GLN A 174 -10.16 -25.52 -4.71
C GLN A 174 -10.98 -24.81 -3.60
N SER A 175 -10.67 -23.55 -3.35
CA SER A 175 -11.32 -22.74 -2.33
C SER A 175 -12.41 -21.87 -2.94
N PRO A 176 -13.53 -21.64 -2.25
CA PRO A 176 -14.58 -20.78 -2.74
C PRO A 176 -14.11 -19.32 -2.81
N LEU A 177 -14.54 -18.62 -3.84
CA LEU A 177 -14.33 -17.18 -4.03
C LEU A 177 -15.67 -16.57 -4.42
N SER A 178 -16.03 -15.46 -3.79
CA SER A 178 -17.28 -14.76 -4.11
C SER A 178 -17.04 -13.27 -4.36
N LEU A 179 -17.95 -12.70 -5.15
CA LEU A 179 -17.96 -11.30 -5.52
C LEU A 179 -19.29 -10.68 -5.08
N LEU A 180 -19.24 -9.52 -4.45
CA LEU A 180 -20.38 -8.65 -4.23
C LEU A 180 -20.26 -7.44 -5.15
N VAL A 181 -21.30 -7.12 -5.90
CA VAL A 181 -21.45 -5.84 -6.60
C VAL A 181 -22.51 -5.04 -5.86
N ILE A 182 -22.15 -3.84 -5.45
CA ILE A 182 -22.92 -2.96 -4.55
C ILE A 182 -23.16 -1.65 -5.27
N ASP A 183 -24.38 -1.16 -5.23
CA ASP A 183 -24.76 0.13 -5.80
C ASP A 183 -25.58 0.92 -4.79
N VAL A 184 -25.30 2.22 -4.71
CA VAL A 184 -25.98 3.12 -3.79
C VAL A 184 -27.34 3.50 -4.34
N ASP A 185 -28.37 3.14 -3.61
CA ASP A 185 -29.76 3.39 -4.03
C ASP A 185 -30.05 4.89 -4.10
N ASP A 186 -30.64 5.31 -5.23
CA ASP A 186 -31.07 6.70 -5.46
C ASP A 186 -29.99 7.76 -5.26
N PHE A 187 -28.72 7.43 -5.53
CA PHE A 187 -27.60 8.34 -5.29
C PHE A 187 -27.70 9.67 -6.04
N LYS A 188 -28.31 9.65 -7.24
CA LYS A 188 -28.60 10.88 -7.99
C LYS A 188 -29.50 11.82 -7.18
N ASN A 189 -30.53 11.30 -6.52
CA ASN A 189 -31.44 12.12 -5.70
C ASN A 189 -30.71 12.76 -4.50
N ILE A 190 -29.73 12.04 -3.91
CA ILE A 190 -28.87 12.58 -2.86
C ILE A 190 -28.07 13.76 -3.39
N ASN A 191 -27.45 13.63 -4.56
CA ASN A 191 -26.69 14.72 -5.19
C ASN A 191 -27.60 15.91 -5.58
N ASP A 192 -28.79 15.65 -6.11
CA ASP A 192 -29.72 16.68 -6.54
C ASP A 192 -30.29 17.47 -5.33
N GLU A 193 -30.51 16.81 -4.18
CA GLU A 193 -31.07 17.44 -2.98
C GLU A 193 -30.01 18.11 -2.10
N PHE A 194 -28.82 17.46 -1.91
CA PHE A 194 -27.80 17.88 -0.93
C PHE A 194 -26.50 18.38 -1.57
N GLY A 195 -26.38 18.28 -2.90
CA GLY A 195 -25.20 18.65 -3.65
C GLY A 195 -24.11 17.56 -3.70
N HIS A 196 -23.25 17.66 -4.71
CA HIS A 196 -22.20 16.65 -4.96
C HIS A 196 -21.22 16.48 -3.79
N LYS A 197 -20.89 17.54 -3.03
CA LYS A 197 -20.01 17.43 -1.86
C LYS A 197 -20.57 16.51 -0.78
N THR A 198 -21.88 16.55 -0.56
CA THR A 198 -22.57 15.67 0.40
C THR A 198 -22.62 14.22 -0.12
N GLY A 199 -22.84 14.05 -1.44
CA GLY A 199 -22.71 12.76 -2.09
C GLY A 199 -21.31 12.16 -1.93
N ASP A 200 -20.26 12.95 -2.11
CA ASP A 200 -18.87 12.51 -1.90
C ASP A 200 -18.63 12.04 -0.45
N VAL A 201 -19.13 12.79 0.54
CA VAL A 201 -19.06 12.38 1.96
C VAL A 201 -19.83 11.08 2.21
N ALA A 202 -20.99 10.90 1.54
CA ALA A 202 -21.74 9.64 1.64
C ALA A 202 -20.92 8.46 1.10
N LEU A 203 -20.28 8.60 -0.06
CA LEU A 203 -19.41 7.56 -0.64
C LEU A 203 -18.20 7.24 0.26
N GLN A 204 -17.57 8.25 0.85
CA GLN A 204 -16.47 8.05 1.81
C GLN A 204 -16.93 7.26 3.04
N ARG A 205 -18.10 7.56 3.59
CA ARG A 205 -18.67 6.82 4.74
C ARG A 205 -19.05 5.39 4.37
N ILE A 206 -19.60 5.15 3.18
CA ILE A 206 -19.86 3.80 2.67
C ILE A 206 -18.55 3.00 2.61
N ALA A 207 -17.49 3.55 2.02
CA ALA A 207 -16.20 2.89 1.96
C ALA A 207 -15.63 2.57 3.35
N GLN A 208 -15.80 3.45 4.33
CA GLN A 208 -15.44 3.19 5.73
C GLN A 208 -16.23 2.03 6.32
N GLN A 209 -17.57 1.95 6.07
CA GLN A 209 -18.38 0.81 6.52
C GLN A 209 -17.93 -0.50 5.87
N LEU A 210 -17.60 -0.50 4.58
CA LEU A 210 -17.03 -1.68 3.91
C LEU A 210 -15.73 -2.13 4.60
N THR A 211 -14.86 -1.21 4.97
CA THR A 211 -13.60 -1.53 5.68
C THR A 211 -13.86 -2.11 7.08
N ILE A 212 -14.85 -1.58 7.81
CA ILE A 212 -15.20 -2.04 9.18
C ILE A 212 -15.83 -3.44 9.16
N VAL A 213 -16.70 -3.70 8.18
CA VAL A 213 -17.48 -4.97 8.10
C VAL A 213 -16.62 -6.09 7.51
N ASN A 214 -15.73 -5.78 6.58
CA ASN A 214 -14.88 -6.74 5.88
C ASN A 214 -13.80 -7.30 6.80
N ARG A 215 -13.38 -8.53 6.53
CA ARG A 215 -12.20 -9.13 7.15
C ARG A 215 -10.93 -8.56 6.49
N LEU A 216 -9.79 -8.74 7.13
CA LEU A 216 -8.49 -8.34 6.55
C LEU A 216 -8.19 -9.00 5.19
N THR A 217 -8.77 -10.18 4.94
CA THR A 217 -8.63 -10.93 3.69
C THR A 217 -9.62 -10.53 2.60
N ASP A 218 -10.63 -9.73 2.93
CA ASP A 218 -11.66 -9.27 2.02
C ASP A 218 -11.25 -7.91 1.45
N LEU A 219 -11.44 -7.72 0.16
CA LEU A 219 -10.93 -6.54 -0.54
C LEU A 219 -12.08 -5.72 -1.13
N SER A 220 -12.08 -4.42 -0.89
CA SER A 220 -13.09 -3.50 -1.39
C SER A 220 -12.53 -2.55 -2.45
N PHE A 221 -13.34 -2.29 -3.46
CA PHE A 221 -13.00 -1.46 -4.61
C PHE A 221 -14.14 -0.53 -4.95
N ARG A 222 -13.84 0.67 -5.42
CA ARG A 222 -14.81 1.55 -6.07
C ARG A 222 -14.73 1.30 -7.57
N TYR A 223 -15.79 0.78 -8.15
CA TYR A 223 -15.86 0.34 -9.54
C TYR A 223 -16.35 1.44 -10.49
N GLY A 224 -17.31 2.24 -10.03
CA GLY A 224 -17.94 3.33 -10.77
C GLY A 224 -18.19 4.55 -9.90
N GLY A 225 -19.05 5.44 -10.36
CA GLY A 225 -19.41 6.65 -9.61
C GLY A 225 -19.97 6.36 -8.22
N GLU A 226 -20.95 5.46 -8.15
CA GLU A 226 -21.69 5.05 -6.96
C GLU A 226 -21.65 3.54 -6.72
N GLU A 227 -20.80 2.83 -7.47
CA GLU A 227 -20.69 1.39 -7.46
C GLU A 227 -19.44 0.93 -6.73
N PHE A 228 -19.60 -0.04 -5.84
CA PHE A 228 -18.51 -0.71 -5.13
C PHE A 228 -18.52 -2.21 -5.42
N VAL A 229 -17.35 -2.81 -5.31
CA VAL A 229 -17.18 -4.27 -5.43
C VAL A 229 -16.42 -4.77 -4.21
N VAL A 230 -16.88 -5.89 -3.64
CA VAL A 230 -16.16 -6.59 -2.57
C VAL A 230 -15.80 -7.99 -3.03
N LEU A 231 -14.53 -8.33 -2.94
CA LEU A 231 -14.00 -9.66 -3.23
C LEU A 231 -13.81 -10.41 -1.92
N LEU A 232 -14.50 -11.54 -1.80
CA LEU A 232 -14.56 -12.35 -0.59
C LEU A 232 -13.78 -13.65 -0.77
N ASN A 233 -12.58 -13.70 -0.21
CA ASN A 233 -11.74 -14.88 -0.26
C ASN A 233 -12.24 -16.00 0.65
N LYS A 234 -12.11 -17.25 0.19
CA LYS A 234 -12.53 -18.48 0.92
C LYS A 234 -13.99 -18.40 1.42
N THR A 235 -14.87 -17.81 0.61
CA THR A 235 -16.26 -17.54 0.97
C THR A 235 -17.20 -18.09 -0.09
N SER A 236 -18.14 -18.94 0.31
CA SER A 236 -19.20 -19.50 -0.56
C SER A 236 -20.29 -18.46 -0.83
N LEU A 237 -21.21 -18.76 -1.77
CA LEU A 237 -22.35 -17.88 -2.06
C LEU A 237 -23.21 -17.59 -0.81
N SER A 238 -23.49 -18.61 -0.01
CA SER A 238 -24.25 -18.43 1.24
C SER A 238 -23.52 -17.55 2.24
N GLY A 239 -22.19 -17.69 2.36
CA GLY A 239 -21.36 -16.79 3.17
C GLY A 239 -21.34 -15.36 2.61
N ALA A 240 -21.27 -15.23 1.29
CA ALA A 240 -21.28 -13.92 0.63
C ALA A 240 -22.60 -13.17 0.84
N THR A 241 -23.75 -13.85 0.78
CA THR A 241 -25.05 -13.22 1.08
C THR A 241 -25.15 -12.77 2.54
N VAL A 242 -24.61 -13.53 3.49
CA VAL A 242 -24.56 -13.12 4.91
C VAL A 242 -23.68 -11.88 5.10
N ILE A 243 -22.51 -11.83 4.46
CA ILE A 243 -21.62 -10.64 4.52
C ILE A 243 -22.28 -9.46 3.82
N GLY A 244 -22.93 -9.68 2.67
CA GLY A 244 -23.69 -8.66 1.95
C GLY A 244 -24.77 -8.05 2.83
N GLU A 245 -25.55 -8.86 3.56
CA GLU A 245 -26.59 -8.38 4.46
C GLU A 245 -26.01 -7.58 5.65
N ARG A 246 -24.86 -7.98 6.18
CA ARG A 246 -24.17 -7.20 7.21
C ARG A 246 -23.72 -5.83 6.68
N ILE A 247 -23.19 -5.77 5.45
CA ILE A 247 -22.82 -4.53 4.78
C ILE A 247 -24.05 -3.64 4.58
N ARG A 248 -25.13 -4.20 4.01
CA ARG A 248 -26.39 -3.51 3.78
C ARG A 248 -26.93 -2.88 5.06
N ALA A 249 -27.05 -3.69 6.12
CA ALA A 249 -27.56 -3.27 7.42
C ALA A 249 -26.64 -2.21 8.08
N ALA A 250 -25.34 -2.33 7.96
CA ALA A 250 -24.37 -1.34 8.50
C ALA A 250 -24.53 0.01 7.80
N ILE A 251 -24.70 0.00 6.47
CA ILE A 251 -24.90 1.24 5.69
C ILE A 251 -26.27 1.86 6.02
N GLU A 252 -27.34 1.08 6.03
CA GLU A 252 -28.69 1.55 6.39
C GLU A 252 -28.75 2.13 7.81
N GLY A 253 -28.00 1.54 8.77
CA GLY A 253 -27.89 2.02 10.15
C GLY A 253 -26.98 3.24 10.32
N THR A 254 -26.22 3.63 9.29
CA THR A 254 -25.32 4.79 9.35
C THR A 254 -26.14 6.08 9.24
N GLN A 255 -25.90 7.01 10.17
CA GLN A 255 -26.48 8.35 10.11
C GLN A 255 -25.66 9.25 9.18
N PHE A 256 -26.29 9.70 8.12
CA PHE A 256 -25.73 10.69 7.21
C PHE A 256 -26.29 12.07 7.56
N LYS A 257 -25.43 13.10 7.59
CA LYS A 257 -25.81 14.46 7.97
C LYS A 257 -25.19 15.46 7.01
N ASP A 258 -26.02 16.36 6.52
CA ASP A 258 -25.60 17.56 5.81
C ASP A 258 -26.10 18.80 6.57
N ALA A 259 -25.18 19.67 6.99
CA ALA A 259 -25.46 20.78 7.90
C ALA A 259 -26.32 20.32 9.10
N ASN A 260 -27.62 20.63 9.10
CA ASN A 260 -28.58 20.24 10.14
C ASN A 260 -29.62 19.20 9.69
N LYS A 261 -29.54 18.69 8.45
CA LYS A 261 -30.49 17.75 7.89
C LYS A 261 -29.94 16.33 7.90
N LEU A 262 -30.65 15.41 8.52
CA LEU A 262 -30.32 13.99 8.50
C LEU A 262 -30.98 13.33 7.28
N PHE A 263 -30.24 12.45 6.61
CA PHE A 263 -30.78 11.63 5.52
C PHE A 263 -30.29 10.17 5.65
N LYS A 264 -30.95 9.28 4.96
CA LYS A 264 -30.61 7.86 4.92
C LYS A 264 -30.02 7.49 3.57
N VAL A 265 -29.12 6.56 3.59
CA VAL A 265 -28.55 5.94 2.38
C VAL A 265 -28.75 4.44 2.50
N THR A 266 -29.21 3.81 1.43
CA THR A 266 -29.31 2.37 1.32
C THR A 266 -28.51 1.85 0.13
N VAL A 267 -28.25 0.57 0.09
CA VAL A 267 -27.54 -0.08 -1.01
C VAL A 267 -28.25 -1.35 -1.44
N SER A 268 -28.23 -1.59 -2.74
CA SER A 268 -28.61 -2.86 -3.33
C SER A 268 -27.36 -3.68 -3.62
N ILE A 269 -27.40 -4.98 -3.36
CA ILE A 269 -26.22 -5.86 -3.46
C ILE A 269 -26.54 -7.09 -4.27
N GLY A 270 -25.71 -7.37 -5.28
CA GLY A 270 -25.70 -8.62 -6.03
C GLY A 270 -24.50 -9.47 -5.64
N ALA A 271 -24.71 -10.75 -5.33
CA ALA A 271 -23.67 -11.70 -4.96
C ALA A 271 -23.55 -12.83 -5.99
N ALA A 272 -22.32 -13.23 -6.30
CA ALA A 272 -22.06 -14.43 -7.10
C ALA A 272 -20.79 -15.13 -6.61
N SER A 273 -20.78 -16.47 -6.70
CA SER A 273 -19.59 -17.30 -6.42
C SER A 273 -18.93 -17.79 -7.69
N LEU A 274 -17.62 -17.93 -7.65
CA LEU A 274 -16.80 -18.48 -8.72
C LEU A 274 -17.21 -19.93 -9.02
N LYS A 275 -17.47 -20.23 -10.29
CA LYS A 275 -17.74 -21.57 -10.80
C LYS A 275 -16.51 -22.11 -11.56
N PRO A 276 -16.31 -23.43 -11.70
CA PRO A 276 -15.11 -24.01 -12.30
C PRO A 276 -14.72 -23.44 -13.66
N ASN A 277 -15.70 -23.16 -14.52
CA ASN A 277 -15.50 -22.69 -15.90
C ASN A 277 -15.67 -21.18 -16.08
N ASP A 278 -15.66 -20.44 -14.98
CA ASP A 278 -15.78 -18.98 -15.06
C ASP A 278 -14.48 -18.33 -15.52
N ASN A 279 -14.65 -17.33 -16.36
CA ASN A 279 -13.74 -16.21 -16.51
C ASN A 279 -14.22 -15.02 -15.67
N LYS A 280 -13.43 -13.96 -15.59
CA LYS A 280 -13.75 -12.73 -14.88
C LYS A 280 -15.13 -12.18 -15.26
N ASP A 281 -15.40 -12.11 -16.57
CA ASP A 281 -16.63 -11.51 -17.08
C ASP A 281 -17.88 -12.29 -16.68
N ARG A 282 -17.83 -13.62 -16.72
CA ARG A 282 -18.96 -14.47 -16.32
C ARG A 282 -19.29 -14.34 -14.83
N LEU A 283 -18.29 -14.30 -13.97
CA LEU A 283 -18.49 -14.08 -12.55
C LEU A 283 -19.11 -12.70 -12.29
N PHE A 284 -18.56 -11.67 -12.92
CA PHE A 284 -19.04 -10.30 -12.77
C PHE A 284 -20.48 -10.14 -13.29
N GLN A 285 -20.78 -10.67 -14.48
CA GLN A 285 -22.12 -10.63 -15.06
C GLN A 285 -23.19 -11.30 -14.18
N ARG A 286 -22.85 -12.38 -13.47
CA ARG A 286 -23.80 -12.99 -12.52
C ARG A 286 -24.07 -12.11 -11.30
N ALA A 287 -23.02 -11.50 -10.75
CA ALA A 287 -23.19 -10.58 -9.64
C ALA A 287 -23.98 -9.32 -10.06
N ASP A 288 -23.70 -8.78 -11.25
CA ASP A 288 -24.43 -7.65 -11.81
C ASP A 288 -25.91 -7.98 -12.09
N LYS A 289 -26.18 -9.17 -12.64
CA LYS A 289 -27.57 -9.66 -12.81
C LYS A 289 -28.31 -9.78 -11.48
N ALA A 290 -27.63 -10.25 -10.42
CA ALA A 290 -28.19 -10.32 -9.08
C ALA A 290 -28.48 -8.91 -8.52
N LEU A 291 -27.55 -7.96 -8.71
CA LEU A 291 -27.75 -6.55 -8.34
C LEU A 291 -28.95 -5.93 -9.07
N TYR A 292 -29.08 -6.17 -10.36
CA TYR A 292 -30.23 -5.70 -11.12
C TYR A 292 -31.56 -6.26 -10.57
N GLN A 293 -31.58 -7.53 -10.17
CA GLN A 293 -32.75 -8.11 -9.51
C GLN A 293 -33.01 -7.44 -8.14
N ALA A 294 -31.99 -7.17 -7.35
CA ALA A 294 -32.09 -6.44 -6.08
C ALA A 294 -32.77 -5.08 -6.28
N LYS A 295 -32.29 -4.30 -7.24
CA LYS A 295 -32.89 -2.99 -7.59
C LYS A 295 -34.35 -3.10 -8.01
N LYS A 296 -34.71 -4.13 -8.78
CA LYS A 296 -36.10 -4.38 -9.21
C LYS A 296 -37.01 -4.87 -8.10
N SER A 297 -36.49 -5.57 -7.09
CA SER A 297 -37.23 -6.13 -5.99
C SER A 297 -37.50 -5.14 -4.85
N GLY A 298 -37.25 -3.85 -5.07
CA GLY A 298 -37.57 -2.79 -4.11
C GLY A 298 -36.37 -2.13 -3.48
N LYS A 299 -35.14 -2.41 -3.98
CA LYS A 299 -33.86 -1.85 -3.46
C LYS A 299 -33.59 -2.28 -2.00
N ASN A 300 -32.46 -1.84 -1.43
CA ASN A 300 -32.05 -2.14 -0.05
C ASN A 300 -32.12 -3.63 0.30
N ILE A 301 -31.63 -4.48 -0.57
CA ILE A 301 -31.71 -5.95 -0.46
C ILE A 301 -30.46 -6.60 -1.08
N VAL A 302 -30.15 -7.82 -0.62
CA VAL A 302 -29.07 -8.67 -1.15
C VAL A 302 -29.69 -9.84 -1.94
N ILE A 303 -29.23 -10.05 -3.17
CA ILE A 303 -29.58 -11.19 -4.00
C ILE A 303 -28.32 -11.95 -4.41
N GLY A 304 -28.36 -13.30 -4.32
CA GLY A 304 -27.27 -14.20 -4.72
C GLY A 304 -27.65 -15.08 -5.91
N LEU A 305 -26.74 -15.28 -6.89
CA LEU A 305 -26.91 -16.13 -8.09
C LEU A 305 -25.76 -17.13 -8.29
#